data_34fb2592040c97a2919823757ca664b9
#
_entry.id   34fb2592040c97a2919823757ca664b9
#
_cell.length_a   1.000
_cell.length_b   1.000
_cell.length_c   1.000
_cell.angle_alpha   90.00
_cell.angle_beta   90.00
_cell.angle_gamma   90.00
#
_symmetry.space_group_name_H-M   'P 1'
#
loop_
_entity.id
_entity.type
_entity.pdbx_description
1 polymer ?
#
loop_
_entity_poly.entity_id
_entity_poly.type
_entity_poly.pdbx_seq_one_letter_code
_entity_poly.pdbx_strand_id
1 'polypeptide(L)'
;NPWAIQIEEIPMTDVPIGYVGVVISYVGEDGKDLTGDNFKHGNIVSKGQRGVWMEPLGPGKYPINKYTMKVELVPTTNLVLNWANARSEAHALDKNLSTITVRSRDGFPFNLDVAQIIHIPATEAPKVIARFGSMNNLVSQVLEPTIGNYFRNSAQDSDVISFLSTRKERQQSAKNHIREVLDEYNVNAVDTLIGDIVPPEALMKTLTDRKIAEEEQKTYQTQKLAQEQRQGMEKETAIADMQ
;
A
#
# COMPACT_ATOMS: atom_id res chain seq x y z
N ASN A 1 -20.13 55.36 -13.33
CA ASN A 1 -21.28 54.68 -12.76
C ASN A 1 -20.84 54.00 -11.45
N PRO A 2 -21.25 54.46 -10.27
CA PRO A 2 -20.81 53.88 -8.98
C PRO A 2 -21.38 52.47 -8.71
N TRP A 3 -22.18 51.92 -9.60
CA TRP A 3 -22.87 50.65 -9.50
C TRP A 3 -22.40 49.64 -10.57
N ALA A 4 -21.09 49.50 -10.76
CA ALA A 4 -20.58 48.43 -11.58
C ALA A 4 -20.75 47.09 -10.82
N ILE A 5 -21.65 46.25 -11.30
CA ILE A 5 -21.86 44.90 -10.81
C ILE A 5 -21.01 43.98 -11.70
N GLN A 6 -20.10 43.25 -11.11
CA GLN A 6 -19.40 42.16 -11.75
C GLN A 6 -20.16 40.86 -11.51
N ILE A 7 -20.59 40.21 -12.59
CA ILE A 7 -21.24 38.91 -12.49
C ILE A 7 -20.18 37.83 -12.89
N GLU A 8 -19.98 36.90 -12.04
CA GLU A 8 -19.14 35.74 -12.30
C GLU A 8 -20.00 34.48 -12.33
N GLU A 9 -19.88 33.69 -13.38
CA GLU A 9 -20.51 32.38 -13.48
C GLU A 9 -19.66 31.36 -12.75
N ILE A 10 -20.22 30.71 -11.72
CA ILE A 10 -19.53 29.66 -10.96
C ILE A 10 -20.08 28.31 -11.42
N PRO A 11 -19.25 27.41 -11.96
CA PRO A 11 -19.68 26.07 -12.33
C PRO A 11 -20.17 25.28 -11.14
N MET A 12 -21.15 24.40 -11.32
CA MET A 12 -21.59 23.47 -10.29
C MET A 12 -20.47 22.53 -9.91
N THR A 13 -20.38 22.21 -8.63
CA THR A 13 -19.49 21.16 -8.12
C THR A 13 -20.08 19.81 -8.48
N ASP A 14 -19.32 18.99 -9.21
CA ASP A 14 -19.68 17.65 -9.62
C ASP A 14 -19.05 16.62 -8.67
N VAL A 15 -19.89 15.76 -8.07
CA VAL A 15 -19.46 14.61 -7.28
C VAL A 15 -19.76 13.36 -8.11
N PRO A 16 -18.73 12.71 -8.68
CA PRO A 16 -18.92 11.54 -9.54
C PRO A 16 -19.33 10.30 -8.74
N ILE A 17 -19.88 9.30 -9.44
CA ILE A 17 -20.16 7.97 -8.84
C ILE A 17 -18.87 7.35 -8.33
N GLY A 18 -18.92 6.75 -7.13
CA GLY A 18 -17.76 6.18 -6.46
C GLY A 18 -16.98 7.17 -5.58
N TYR A 19 -17.47 8.42 -5.49
CA TYR A 19 -16.94 9.46 -4.61
C TYR A 19 -18.01 10.05 -3.72
N VAL A 20 -17.57 10.65 -2.63
CA VAL A 20 -18.37 11.56 -1.83
C VAL A 20 -17.66 12.91 -1.75
N GLY A 21 -18.44 13.98 -1.70
CA GLY A 21 -17.95 15.33 -1.52
C GLY A 21 -18.01 15.74 -0.06
N VAL A 22 -16.87 15.89 0.60
CA VAL A 22 -16.81 16.44 1.96
C VAL A 22 -16.75 17.94 1.88
N VAL A 23 -17.76 18.60 2.45
CA VAL A 23 -17.87 20.06 2.43
C VAL A 23 -17.13 20.65 3.62
N ILE A 24 -16.24 21.59 3.33
CA ILE A 24 -15.56 22.44 4.30
C ILE A 24 -16.14 23.85 4.16
N SER A 25 -16.91 24.30 5.14
CA SER A 25 -17.48 25.66 5.15
C SER A 25 -16.60 26.60 5.94
N TYR A 26 -16.24 27.72 5.32
CA TYR A 26 -15.46 28.77 5.96
C TYR A 26 -16.35 29.86 6.57
N VAL A 27 -17.66 29.79 6.33
CA VAL A 27 -18.67 30.75 6.78
C VAL A 27 -19.80 30.04 7.51
N GLY A 28 -20.56 30.78 8.32
CA GLY A 28 -21.65 30.25 9.11
C GLY A 28 -21.42 30.43 10.60
N GLU A 29 -22.39 30.03 11.39
CA GLU A 29 -22.28 30.03 12.87
C GLU A 29 -21.34 28.90 13.32
N ASP A 30 -20.73 29.10 14.48
CA ASP A 30 -19.92 28.06 15.13
C ASP A 30 -20.82 26.91 15.57
N GLY A 31 -20.47 25.71 15.18
CA GLY A 31 -21.18 24.49 15.52
C GLY A 31 -20.55 23.76 16.71
N LYS A 32 -21.33 22.87 17.32
CA LYS A 32 -20.80 21.88 18.26
C LYS A 32 -20.04 20.83 17.49
N ASP A 33 -18.84 20.46 17.99
CA ASP A 33 -18.06 19.34 17.45
C ASP A 33 -18.83 18.02 17.61
N LEU A 34 -19.10 17.34 16.49
CA LEU A 34 -19.84 16.08 16.39
C LEU A 34 -18.93 14.86 16.24
N THR A 35 -17.62 15.02 16.40
CA THR A 35 -16.64 13.96 16.11
C THR A 35 -16.80 12.74 17.02
N GLY A 36 -17.25 12.93 18.25
CA GLY A 36 -17.38 11.89 19.28
C GLY A 36 -16.39 12.06 20.42
N ASP A 37 -16.39 11.10 21.36
CA ASP A 37 -15.62 11.23 22.62
C ASP A 37 -14.17 10.73 22.48
N ASN A 38 -13.90 9.77 21.63
CA ASN A 38 -12.59 9.11 21.54
C ASN A 38 -11.52 9.96 20.87
N PHE A 39 -11.90 10.75 19.88
CA PHE A 39 -10.97 11.67 19.21
C PHE A 39 -11.72 12.89 18.68
N LYS A 40 -11.36 14.07 19.16
CA LYS A 40 -11.93 15.34 18.71
C LYS A 40 -11.13 15.87 17.55
N HIS A 41 -11.69 15.81 16.34
CA HIS A 41 -11.10 16.43 15.14
C HIS A 41 -11.31 17.94 15.10
N GLY A 42 -12.03 18.47 16.09
CA GLY A 42 -12.15 19.90 16.38
C GLY A 42 -13.14 20.67 15.53
N ASN A 43 -13.56 20.18 14.37
CA ASN A 43 -14.30 20.98 13.39
C ASN A 43 -15.36 20.20 12.60
N ILE A 44 -15.80 19.03 13.07
CA ILE A 44 -16.91 18.32 12.42
C ILE A 44 -18.21 18.88 12.97
N VAL A 45 -19.04 19.45 12.09
CA VAL A 45 -20.24 20.19 12.45
C VAL A 45 -21.45 19.76 11.60
N SER A 46 -22.63 20.20 12.02
CA SER A 46 -23.84 20.02 11.21
C SER A 46 -23.79 20.85 9.92
N LYS A 47 -24.55 20.42 8.93
CA LYS A 47 -24.70 21.13 7.65
C LYS A 47 -25.16 22.58 7.89
N GLY A 48 -24.52 23.53 7.20
CA GLY A 48 -24.80 24.96 7.31
C GLY A 48 -23.95 25.69 8.34
N GLN A 49 -23.21 24.99 9.20
CA GLN A 49 -22.30 25.59 10.18
C GLN A 49 -20.87 25.68 9.62
N ARG A 50 -20.03 26.49 10.25
CA ARG A 50 -18.63 26.67 9.89
C ARG A 50 -17.80 25.48 10.35
N GLY A 51 -17.14 24.80 9.43
CA GLY A 51 -16.34 23.61 9.68
C GLY A 51 -16.54 22.56 8.60
N VAL A 52 -16.13 21.31 8.91
CA VAL A 52 -16.33 20.15 8.05
C VAL A 52 -17.71 19.56 8.32
N TRP A 53 -18.54 19.45 7.31
CA TRP A 53 -19.88 18.89 7.50
C TRP A 53 -19.82 17.39 7.73
N MET A 54 -20.53 16.93 8.76
CA MET A 54 -20.65 15.51 9.12
C MET A 54 -21.28 14.67 7.99
N GLU A 55 -22.23 15.27 7.27
CA GLU A 55 -22.92 14.62 6.17
C GLU A 55 -22.25 14.98 4.84
N PRO A 56 -21.55 14.01 4.20
CA PRO A 56 -20.94 14.26 2.92
C PRO A 56 -21.99 14.30 1.80
N LEU A 57 -21.66 14.98 0.71
CA LEU A 57 -22.49 15.02 -0.50
C LEU A 57 -22.31 13.71 -1.29
N GLY A 58 -23.42 13.05 -1.59
CA GLY A 58 -23.41 11.90 -2.51
C GLY A 58 -23.17 12.30 -3.96
N PRO A 59 -23.14 11.32 -4.90
CA PRO A 59 -22.99 11.61 -6.32
C PRO A 59 -24.07 12.57 -6.84
N GLY A 60 -23.66 13.59 -7.59
CA GLY A 60 -24.56 14.62 -8.11
C GLY A 60 -23.88 15.95 -8.40
N LYS A 61 -24.67 16.95 -8.82
CA LYS A 61 -24.20 18.32 -9.09
C LYS A 61 -24.78 19.28 -8.07
N TYR A 62 -23.91 20.07 -7.46
CA TYR A 62 -24.26 20.92 -6.34
C TYR A 62 -23.86 22.39 -6.62
N PRO A 63 -24.74 23.37 -6.35
CA PRO A 63 -24.45 24.80 -6.48
C PRO A 63 -23.63 25.25 -5.23
N ILE A 64 -22.37 24.92 -5.18
CA ILE A 64 -21.47 25.27 -4.06
C ILE A 64 -20.72 26.56 -4.41
N ASN A 65 -20.78 27.54 -3.53
CA ASN A 65 -20.02 28.77 -3.67
C ASN A 65 -18.55 28.54 -3.25
N LYS A 66 -17.65 28.50 -4.24
CA LYS A 66 -16.21 28.27 -4.04
C LYS A 66 -15.49 29.29 -3.14
N TYR A 67 -16.08 30.47 -2.94
CA TYR A 67 -15.52 31.52 -2.08
C TYR A 67 -15.82 31.30 -0.60
N THR A 68 -16.85 30.53 -0.29
CA THR A 68 -17.29 30.29 1.08
C THR A 68 -17.16 28.84 1.50
N MET A 69 -17.05 27.93 0.55
CA MET A 69 -16.98 26.48 0.80
C MET A 69 -15.98 25.82 -0.14
N LYS A 70 -15.35 24.77 0.36
CA LYS A 70 -14.52 23.86 -0.42
C LYS A 70 -15.14 22.47 -0.36
N VAL A 71 -15.09 21.74 -1.45
CA VAL A 71 -15.51 20.34 -1.50
C VAL A 71 -14.29 19.48 -1.82
N GLU A 72 -13.96 18.59 -0.88
CA GLU A 72 -12.92 17.58 -1.09
C GLU A 72 -13.58 16.27 -1.53
N LEU A 73 -13.14 15.74 -2.68
CA LEU A 73 -13.63 14.47 -3.20
C LEU A 73 -12.86 13.31 -2.54
N VAL A 74 -13.60 12.43 -1.90
CA VAL A 74 -13.06 11.23 -1.28
C VAL A 74 -13.59 10.02 -2.02
N PRO A 75 -12.72 9.15 -2.58
CA PRO A 75 -13.14 7.91 -3.21
C PRO A 75 -13.71 6.95 -2.15
N THR A 76 -14.89 6.41 -2.43
CA THR A 76 -15.57 5.40 -1.60
C THR A 76 -15.51 4.01 -2.19
N THR A 77 -14.80 3.85 -3.30
CA THR A 77 -14.43 2.57 -3.87
C THR A 77 -13.08 2.11 -3.32
N ASN A 78 -12.71 0.86 -3.58
CA ASN A 78 -11.37 0.40 -3.25
C ASN A 78 -10.34 1.20 -4.05
N LEU A 79 -9.42 1.82 -3.32
CA LEU A 79 -8.32 2.61 -3.86
C LEU A 79 -7.03 1.81 -3.75
N VAL A 80 -6.36 1.59 -4.88
CA VAL A 80 -5.07 0.90 -4.93
C VAL A 80 -3.96 1.95 -5.02
N LEU A 81 -3.08 1.99 -4.03
CA LEU A 81 -1.90 2.83 -4.00
C LEU A 81 -0.66 1.98 -4.26
N ASN A 82 0.16 2.39 -5.23
CA ASN A 82 1.30 1.61 -5.68
C ASN A 82 2.62 2.29 -5.31
N TRP A 83 3.44 1.60 -4.52
CA TRP A 83 4.86 1.90 -4.32
C TRP A 83 5.66 1.11 -5.35
N ALA A 84 5.59 1.54 -6.61
CA ALA A 84 6.24 0.90 -7.75
C ALA A 84 6.57 1.93 -8.81
N ASN A 85 7.40 1.55 -9.78
CA ASN A 85 7.68 2.39 -10.95
C ASN A 85 6.47 2.46 -11.92
N ALA A 86 5.67 1.39 -11.98
CA ALA A 86 4.41 1.37 -12.71
C ALA A 86 3.30 2.01 -11.85
N ARG A 87 2.63 3.03 -12.38
CA ARG A 87 1.62 3.83 -11.67
C ARG A 87 0.23 3.58 -12.22
N SER A 88 -0.78 3.77 -11.38
CA SER A 88 -2.17 3.77 -11.82
C SER A 88 -2.51 5.09 -12.49
N GLU A 89 -3.11 5.05 -13.69
CA GLU A 89 -3.65 6.23 -14.34
C GLU A 89 -5.02 6.65 -13.79
N ALA A 90 -5.64 5.80 -12.98
CA ALA A 90 -7.00 6.01 -12.47
C ALA A 90 -7.11 7.17 -11.45
N HIS A 91 -6.01 7.45 -10.73
CA HIS A 91 -5.94 8.54 -9.76
C HIS A 91 -4.49 9.02 -9.61
N ALA A 92 -4.33 10.27 -9.13
CA ALA A 92 -3.00 10.89 -8.97
C ALA A 92 -2.43 10.78 -7.55
N LEU A 93 -3.05 9.99 -6.66
CA LEU A 93 -2.68 9.95 -5.24
C LEU A 93 -1.36 9.21 -4.98
N ASP A 94 -0.98 8.29 -5.86
CA ASP A 94 0.29 7.54 -5.80
C ASP A 94 1.41 8.17 -6.67
N LYS A 95 1.16 9.35 -7.23
CA LYS A 95 2.10 10.03 -8.16
C LYS A 95 3.49 10.24 -7.57
N ASN A 96 3.59 10.48 -6.29
CA ASN A 96 4.85 10.74 -5.58
C ASN A 96 5.42 9.50 -4.88
N LEU A 97 4.68 8.38 -4.90
CA LEU A 97 5.15 7.12 -4.34
C LEU A 97 6.14 6.45 -5.29
N SER A 98 7.12 5.78 -4.73
CA SER A 98 8.15 5.06 -5.49
C SER A 98 8.43 3.72 -4.84
N THR A 99 9.06 2.82 -5.59
CA THR A 99 9.57 1.53 -5.11
C THR A 99 10.30 1.70 -3.77
N ILE A 100 10.01 0.82 -2.82
CA ILE A 100 10.58 0.88 -1.48
C ILE A 100 11.95 0.22 -1.49
N THR A 101 12.99 1.01 -1.22
CA THR A 101 14.34 0.48 -1.00
C THR A 101 14.49 0.10 0.46
N VAL A 102 14.85 -1.14 0.70
CA VAL A 102 15.08 -1.71 2.03
C VAL A 102 16.48 -2.31 2.12
N ARG A 103 16.93 -2.61 3.34
CA ARG A 103 18.23 -3.25 3.59
C ARG A 103 18.00 -4.48 4.46
N SER A 104 18.50 -5.63 4.02
CA SER A 104 18.44 -6.87 4.78
C SER A 104 19.40 -6.89 5.99
N ARG A 105 19.24 -7.86 6.87
CA ARG A 105 20.11 -8.07 8.04
C ARG A 105 21.57 -8.25 7.66
N ASP A 106 21.85 -8.91 6.54
CA ASP A 106 23.19 -9.13 6.00
C ASP A 106 23.75 -7.92 5.21
N GLY A 107 23.03 -6.77 5.24
CA GLY A 107 23.50 -5.49 4.74
C GLY A 107 23.21 -5.22 3.27
N PHE A 108 22.58 -6.13 2.53
CA PHE A 108 22.27 -5.95 1.12
C PHE A 108 21.06 -5.05 0.91
N PRO A 109 21.17 -3.98 0.11
CA PRO A 109 20.02 -3.20 -0.31
C PRO A 109 19.27 -3.94 -1.41
N PHE A 110 17.94 -3.91 -1.35
CA PHE A 110 17.09 -4.40 -2.44
C PHE A 110 15.81 -3.57 -2.55
N ASN A 111 15.19 -3.63 -3.70
CA ASN A 111 13.96 -2.91 -3.98
C ASN A 111 12.79 -3.88 -3.95
N LEU A 112 11.68 -3.40 -3.40
CA LEU A 112 10.42 -4.12 -3.44
C LEU A 112 9.28 -3.18 -3.84
N ASP A 113 8.40 -3.70 -4.67
CA ASP A 113 7.17 -3.05 -5.03
C ASP A 113 6.07 -3.49 -4.08
N VAL A 114 5.26 -2.53 -3.64
CA VAL A 114 4.13 -2.76 -2.74
C VAL A 114 2.89 -2.11 -3.30
N ALA A 115 1.77 -2.80 -3.26
CA ALA A 115 0.46 -2.24 -3.51
C ALA A 115 -0.40 -2.35 -2.24
N GLN A 116 -0.94 -1.23 -1.79
CA GLN A 116 -1.86 -1.16 -0.66
C GLN A 116 -3.25 -0.83 -1.17
N ILE A 117 -4.21 -1.68 -0.84
CA ILE A 117 -5.63 -1.44 -1.13
C ILE A 117 -6.28 -0.89 0.12
N ILE A 118 -6.88 0.29 0.00
CA ILE A 118 -7.63 0.93 1.07
C ILE A 118 -9.06 1.20 0.65
N HIS A 119 -9.93 1.34 1.64
CA HIS A 119 -11.32 1.74 1.48
C HIS A 119 -11.70 2.74 2.56
N ILE A 120 -12.33 3.85 2.17
CA ILE A 120 -12.85 4.85 3.10
C ILE A 120 -14.38 4.81 3.01
N PRO A 121 -15.07 4.39 4.09
CA PRO A 121 -16.53 4.45 4.13
C PRO A 121 -17.02 5.89 3.97
N ALA A 122 -18.11 6.09 3.25
CA ALA A 122 -18.68 7.43 3.03
C ALA A 122 -18.94 8.19 4.33
N THR A 123 -19.37 7.49 5.38
CA THR A 123 -19.64 8.05 6.71
C THR A 123 -18.38 8.49 7.46
N GLU A 124 -17.23 7.90 7.14
CA GLU A 124 -15.94 8.21 7.78
C GLU A 124 -15.15 9.28 7.00
N ALA A 125 -15.51 9.53 5.75
CA ALA A 125 -14.84 10.51 4.89
C ALA A 125 -14.72 11.92 5.53
N PRO A 126 -15.75 12.48 6.20
CA PRO A 126 -15.62 13.76 6.89
C PRO A 126 -14.56 13.76 8.00
N LYS A 127 -14.42 12.65 8.74
CA LYS A 127 -13.42 12.52 9.81
C LYS A 127 -11.99 12.49 9.23
N VAL A 128 -11.80 11.77 8.12
CA VAL A 128 -10.52 11.72 7.40
C VAL A 128 -10.14 13.12 6.91
N ILE A 129 -11.07 13.84 6.28
CA ILE A 129 -10.79 15.20 5.79
C ILE A 129 -10.60 16.20 6.92
N ALA A 130 -11.36 16.10 8.01
CA ALA A 130 -11.16 16.97 9.17
C ALA A 130 -9.77 16.79 9.79
N ARG A 131 -9.23 15.57 9.75
CA ARG A 131 -7.93 15.22 10.32
C ARG A 131 -6.76 15.60 9.42
N PHE A 132 -6.86 15.38 8.11
CA PHE A 132 -5.76 15.53 7.17
C PHE A 132 -5.92 16.68 6.18
N GLY A 133 -7.11 17.23 6.03
CA GLY A 133 -7.43 18.30 5.08
C GLY A 133 -7.58 17.84 3.64
N SER A 134 -6.91 16.76 3.22
CA SER A 134 -7.01 16.19 1.87
C SER A 134 -6.56 14.73 1.84
N MET A 135 -6.94 14.02 0.77
CA MET A 135 -6.48 12.65 0.52
C MET A 135 -4.96 12.56 0.28
N ASN A 136 -4.37 13.55 -0.37
CA ASN A 136 -2.91 13.60 -0.56
C ASN A 136 -2.16 13.65 0.77
N ASN A 137 -2.67 14.40 1.74
CA ASN A 137 -2.05 14.48 3.07
C ASN A 137 -2.18 13.16 3.83
N LEU A 138 -3.30 12.44 3.72
CA LEU A 138 -3.44 11.11 4.28
C LEU A 138 -2.37 10.16 3.72
N VAL A 139 -2.17 10.17 2.41
CA VAL A 139 -1.15 9.33 1.76
C VAL A 139 0.25 9.69 2.26
N SER A 140 0.64 10.96 2.23
CA SER A 140 2.00 11.40 2.55
C SER A 140 2.33 11.36 4.06
N GLN A 141 1.35 11.61 4.93
CA GLN A 141 1.59 11.70 6.37
C GLN A 141 1.38 10.38 7.12
N VAL A 142 0.56 9.47 6.58
CA VAL A 142 0.24 8.21 7.24
C VAL A 142 0.66 7.01 6.40
N LEU A 143 0.14 6.87 5.19
CA LEU A 143 0.33 5.65 4.40
C LEU A 143 1.79 5.45 3.99
N GLU A 144 2.41 6.47 3.43
CA GLU A 144 3.81 6.38 2.99
C GLU A 144 4.77 6.03 4.13
N PRO A 145 4.79 6.74 5.28
CA PRO A 145 5.68 6.40 6.37
C PRO A 145 5.33 5.06 7.04
N THR A 146 4.06 4.72 7.19
CA THR A 146 3.64 3.45 7.82
C THR A 146 4.12 2.25 7.01
N ILE A 147 3.83 2.25 5.71
CA ILE A 147 4.17 1.15 4.82
C ILE A 147 5.68 1.07 4.61
N GLY A 148 6.32 2.21 4.32
CA GLY A 148 7.76 2.27 4.11
C GLY A 148 8.56 1.81 5.33
N ASN A 149 8.19 2.26 6.53
CA ASN A 149 8.88 1.87 7.76
C ASN A 149 8.62 0.40 8.11
N TYR A 150 7.40 -0.09 7.94
CA TYR A 150 7.11 -1.51 8.16
C TYR A 150 8.02 -2.40 7.33
N PHE A 151 8.13 -2.16 6.03
CA PHE A 151 8.96 -3.00 5.15
C PHE A 151 10.45 -2.83 5.40
N ARG A 152 10.92 -1.61 5.73
CA ARG A 152 12.33 -1.40 6.13
C ARG A 152 12.67 -2.17 7.40
N ASN A 153 11.83 -2.15 8.40
CA ASN A 153 12.03 -2.90 9.65
C ASN A 153 11.94 -4.42 9.39
N SER A 154 10.91 -4.87 8.68
CA SER A 154 10.72 -6.28 8.34
C SER A 154 11.89 -6.86 7.52
N ALA A 155 12.55 -6.06 6.69
CA ALA A 155 13.72 -6.51 5.93
C ALA A 155 14.96 -6.68 6.81
N GLN A 156 15.12 -5.89 7.88
CA GLN A 156 16.25 -5.99 8.80
C GLN A 156 16.24 -7.26 9.66
N ASP A 157 15.10 -7.93 9.76
CA ASP A 157 14.95 -9.16 10.56
C ASP A 157 15.46 -10.41 9.83
N SER A 158 15.75 -10.33 8.53
CA SER A 158 16.13 -11.49 7.71
C SER A 158 17.16 -11.15 6.64
N ASP A 159 17.84 -12.18 6.15
CA ASP A 159 18.61 -12.09 4.91
C ASP A 159 17.69 -12.02 3.68
N VAL A 160 18.26 -11.63 2.53
CA VAL A 160 17.49 -11.43 1.28
C VAL A 160 16.76 -12.70 0.84
N ILE A 161 17.41 -13.87 0.98
CA ILE A 161 16.85 -15.15 0.52
C ILE A 161 15.67 -15.56 1.39
N SER A 162 15.82 -15.45 2.70
CA SER A 162 14.72 -15.70 3.66
C SER A 162 13.56 -14.74 3.41
N PHE A 163 13.85 -13.48 3.11
CA PHE A 163 12.82 -12.51 2.78
C PHE A 163 12.02 -12.94 1.53
N LEU A 164 12.70 -13.39 0.48
CA LEU A 164 12.06 -13.88 -0.75
C LEU A 164 11.23 -15.14 -0.52
N SER A 165 11.75 -16.10 0.25
CA SER A 165 11.08 -17.39 0.51
C SER A 165 9.86 -17.26 1.41
N THR A 166 9.86 -16.29 2.35
CA THR A 166 8.77 -16.04 3.30
C THR A 166 7.84 -14.90 2.88
N ARG A 167 7.86 -14.51 1.59
CA ARG A 167 7.08 -13.39 1.05
C ARG A 167 5.59 -13.43 1.45
N LYS A 168 4.96 -14.59 1.37
CA LYS A 168 3.54 -14.77 1.71
C LYS A 168 3.24 -14.50 3.18
N GLU A 169 4.09 -14.96 4.07
CA GLU A 169 3.98 -14.75 5.51
C GLU A 169 4.18 -13.28 5.86
N ARG A 170 5.17 -12.63 5.23
CA ARG A 170 5.43 -11.20 5.39
C ARG A 170 4.30 -10.33 4.89
N GLN A 171 3.70 -10.70 3.76
CA GLN A 171 2.52 -10.03 3.24
C GLN A 171 1.36 -10.10 4.24
N GLN A 172 1.12 -11.26 4.85
CA GLN A 172 0.06 -11.42 5.85
C GLN A 172 0.35 -10.61 7.12
N SER A 173 1.60 -10.59 7.58
CA SER A 173 2.01 -9.80 8.73
C SER A 173 1.91 -8.31 8.46
N ALA A 174 2.30 -7.86 7.25
CA ALA A 174 2.14 -6.48 6.80
C ALA A 174 0.67 -6.06 6.80
N LYS A 175 -0.20 -6.89 6.20
CA LYS A 175 -1.64 -6.64 6.16
C LYS A 175 -2.24 -6.44 7.55
N ASN A 176 -1.88 -7.27 8.52
CA ASN A 176 -2.38 -7.18 9.87
C ASN A 176 -1.91 -5.90 10.57
N HIS A 177 -0.61 -5.60 10.51
CA HIS A 177 -0.03 -4.40 11.11
C HIS A 177 -0.59 -3.11 10.49
N ILE A 178 -0.63 -3.04 9.16
CA ILE A 178 -1.13 -1.85 8.45
C ILE A 178 -2.62 -1.64 8.74
N ARG A 179 -3.42 -2.72 8.84
CA ARG A 179 -4.81 -2.62 9.24
C ARG A 179 -4.97 -2.00 10.61
N GLU A 180 -4.23 -2.51 11.61
CA GLU A 180 -4.28 -1.99 12.98
C GLU A 180 -3.96 -0.50 13.03
N VAL A 181 -2.92 -0.06 12.31
CA VAL A 181 -2.56 1.36 12.25
C VAL A 181 -3.62 2.20 11.53
N LEU A 182 -4.16 1.75 10.39
CA LEU A 182 -5.10 2.53 9.60
C LEU A 182 -6.50 2.61 10.23
N ASP A 183 -6.88 1.62 11.02
CA ASP A 183 -8.16 1.64 11.76
C ASP A 183 -8.25 2.83 12.72
N GLU A 184 -7.12 3.27 13.31
CA GLU A 184 -7.06 4.47 14.15
C GLU A 184 -7.37 5.76 13.37
N TYR A 185 -7.19 5.74 12.05
CA TYR A 185 -7.42 6.87 11.14
C TYR A 185 -8.75 6.80 10.39
N ASN A 186 -9.64 5.87 10.74
CA ASN A 186 -10.92 5.64 10.05
C ASN A 186 -10.76 5.23 8.58
N VAL A 187 -9.67 4.54 8.26
CA VAL A 187 -9.35 4.02 6.94
C VAL A 187 -9.24 2.50 6.99
N ASN A 188 -10.01 1.79 6.20
CA ASN A 188 -9.96 0.34 6.13
C ASN A 188 -8.80 -0.11 5.23
N ALA A 189 -7.81 -0.82 5.78
CA ALA A 189 -6.82 -1.54 4.98
C ALA A 189 -7.44 -2.84 4.47
N VAL A 190 -7.76 -2.92 3.19
CA VAL A 190 -8.39 -4.07 2.57
C VAL A 190 -7.39 -5.18 2.35
N ASP A 191 -6.29 -4.86 1.65
CA ASP A 191 -5.21 -5.80 1.40
C ASP A 191 -3.87 -5.10 1.18
N THR A 192 -2.79 -5.83 1.48
CA THR A 192 -1.40 -5.42 1.23
C THR A 192 -0.76 -6.46 0.35
N LEU A 193 -0.25 -6.07 -0.80
CA LEU A 193 0.35 -6.95 -1.78
C LEU A 193 1.83 -6.59 -1.94
N ILE A 194 2.69 -7.58 -1.86
CA ILE A 194 4.10 -7.42 -2.21
C ILE A 194 4.23 -7.77 -3.69
N GLY A 195 4.67 -6.84 -4.50
CA GLY A 195 4.94 -7.01 -5.93
C GLY A 195 6.31 -7.63 -6.20
N ASP A 196 7.02 -7.13 -7.19
CA ASP A 196 8.34 -7.62 -7.51
C ASP A 196 9.37 -7.24 -6.44
N ILE A 197 10.26 -8.17 -6.18
CA ILE A 197 11.41 -7.98 -5.30
C ILE A 197 12.65 -8.12 -6.18
N VAL A 198 13.42 -7.05 -6.30
CA VAL A 198 14.61 -7.00 -7.15
C VAL A 198 15.86 -7.08 -6.27
N PRO A 199 16.46 -8.28 -6.11
CA PRO A 199 17.68 -8.45 -5.34
C PRO A 199 18.89 -7.88 -6.08
N PRO A 200 20.00 -7.58 -5.37
CA PRO A 200 21.24 -7.13 -6.02
C PRO A 200 21.81 -8.19 -6.95
N GLU A 201 22.28 -7.78 -8.13
CA GLU A 201 22.87 -8.68 -9.14
C GLU A 201 24.04 -9.52 -8.59
N ALA A 202 24.91 -8.89 -7.81
CA ALA A 202 26.05 -9.57 -7.20
C ALA A 202 25.62 -10.74 -6.31
N LEU A 203 24.54 -10.56 -5.54
CA LEU A 203 23.98 -11.63 -4.70
C LEU A 203 23.37 -12.74 -5.55
N MET A 204 22.61 -12.39 -6.58
CA MET A 204 21.98 -13.35 -7.49
C MET A 204 23.01 -14.21 -8.21
N LYS A 205 24.12 -13.61 -8.66
CA LYS A 205 25.22 -14.35 -9.28
C LYS A 205 25.83 -15.36 -8.30
N THR A 206 26.18 -14.93 -7.10
CA THR A 206 26.75 -15.81 -6.08
C THR A 206 25.82 -16.96 -5.72
N LEU A 207 24.52 -16.70 -5.62
CA LEU A 207 23.51 -17.74 -5.34
C LEU A 207 23.37 -18.73 -6.49
N THR A 208 23.39 -18.25 -7.73
CA THR A 208 23.33 -19.08 -8.92
C THR A 208 24.56 -19.99 -8.99
N ASP A 209 25.76 -19.42 -8.80
CA ASP A 209 27.02 -20.17 -8.80
C ASP A 209 27.03 -21.24 -7.71
N ARG A 210 26.58 -20.90 -6.50
CA ARG A 210 26.45 -21.86 -5.40
C ARG A 210 25.45 -22.97 -5.71
N LYS A 211 24.30 -22.65 -6.28
CA LYS A 211 23.29 -23.64 -6.63
C LYS A 211 23.77 -24.58 -7.73
N ILE A 212 24.48 -24.06 -8.72
CA ILE A 212 25.12 -24.89 -9.75
C ILE A 212 26.11 -25.87 -9.10
N ALA A 213 26.98 -25.40 -8.20
CA ALA A 213 27.93 -26.24 -7.51
C ALA A 213 27.25 -27.32 -6.63
N GLU A 214 26.17 -26.99 -5.97
CA GLU A 214 25.37 -27.95 -5.17
C GLU A 214 24.71 -29.01 -6.05
N GLU A 215 24.18 -28.64 -7.21
CA GLU A 215 23.57 -29.58 -8.17
C GLU A 215 24.63 -30.48 -8.85
N GLU A 216 25.80 -29.93 -9.18
CA GLU A 216 26.93 -30.71 -9.70
C GLU A 216 27.41 -31.74 -8.68
N GLN A 217 27.54 -31.37 -7.42
CA GLN A 217 27.91 -32.27 -6.34
C GLN A 217 26.89 -33.41 -6.18
N LYS A 218 25.60 -33.08 -6.21
CA LYS A 218 24.51 -34.06 -6.13
C LYS A 218 24.50 -35.01 -7.32
N THR A 219 24.73 -34.49 -8.51
CA THR A 219 24.85 -35.27 -9.74
C THR A 219 26.03 -36.24 -9.66
N TYR A 220 27.19 -35.76 -9.18
CA TYR A 220 28.38 -36.57 -8.98
C TYR A 220 28.14 -37.71 -7.97
N GLN A 221 27.49 -37.41 -6.84
CA GLN A 221 27.12 -38.44 -5.86
C GLN A 221 26.19 -39.49 -6.44
N THR A 222 25.19 -39.09 -7.24
CA THR A 222 24.27 -40.00 -7.87
C THR A 222 24.97 -40.88 -8.90
N GLN A 223 25.90 -40.33 -9.70
CA GLN A 223 26.70 -41.07 -10.65
C GLN A 223 27.63 -42.08 -9.96
N LYS A 224 28.23 -41.67 -8.86
CA LYS A 224 29.09 -42.55 -8.05
C LYS A 224 28.33 -43.75 -7.49
N LEU A 225 27.15 -43.52 -6.93
CA LEU A 225 26.27 -44.58 -6.44
C LEU A 225 25.82 -45.53 -7.58
N ALA A 226 25.50 -45.00 -8.74
CA ALA A 226 25.13 -45.80 -9.92
C ALA A 226 26.31 -46.65 -10.40
N GLN A 227 27.55 -46.15 -10.39
CA GLN A 227 28.75 -46.89 -10.71
C GLN A 227 29.04 -48.01 -9.68
N GLU A 228 28.92 -47.72 -8.42
CA GLU A 228 29.09 -48.71 -7.35
C GLU A 228 28.06 -49.85 -7.49
N GLN A 229 26.81 -49.53 -7.76
CA GLN A 229 25.76 -50.52 -8.04
C GLN A 229 26.05 -51.38 -9.28
N ARG A 230 26.53 -50.78 -10.37
CA ARG A 230 26.94 -51.56 -11.59
C ARG A 230 28.08 -52.48 -11.31
N GLN A 231 29.14 -52.04 -10.61
CA GLN A 231 30.26 -52.87 -10.20
C GLN A 231 29.84 -54.00 -9.26
N GLY A 232 28.87 -53.74 -8.38
CA GLY A 232 28.28 -54.78 -7.52
C GLY A 232 27.55 -55.84 -8.34
N MET A 233 26.72 -55.46 -9.29
CA MET A 233 26.01 -56.38 -10.18
C MET A 233 26.98 -57.19 -11.08
N GLU A 234 28.00 -56.54 -11.62
CA GLU A 234 29.01 -57.20 -12.47
C GLU A 234 29.79 -58.25 -11.65
N LYS A 235 30.11 -57.99 -10.36
CA LYS A 235 30.73 -58.94 -9.48
C LYS A 235 29.82 -60.13 -9.15
N GLU A 236 28.56 -59.89 -8.90
CA GLU A 236 27.57 -60.95 -8.63
C GLU A 236 27.31 -61.81 -9.86
N THR A 237 27.22 -61.24 -11.08
CA THR A 237 27.12 -62.00 -12.31
C THR A 237 28.37 -62.81 -12.59
N ALA A 238 29.57 -62.29 -12.38
CA ALA A 238 30.81 -63.03 -12.54
C ALA A 238 30.95 -64.18 -11.55
N ILE A 239 30.44 -64.07 -10.33
CA ILE A 239 30.42 -65.16 -9.35
C ILE A 239 29.38 -66.23 -9.75
N ALA A 240 28.22 -65.82 -10.29
CA ALA A 240 27.21 -66.76 -10.73
C ALA A 240 27.63 -67.57 -11.99
N ASP A 241 28.43 -66.99 -12.88
CA ASP A 241 28.96 -67.65 -14.08
C ASP A 241 30.15 -68.62 -13.76
N MET A 242 30.69 -68.59 -12.54
CA MET A 242 31.78 -69.46 -12.08
C MET A 242 31.28 -70.67 -11.29
N GLN A 243 30.00 -70.83 -11.03
CA GLN A 243 29.37 -72.02 -10.38
C GLN A 243 28.65 -72.89 -11.44
#